data_4b212c8824b40897277a4720d901e692
#
_entry.id   4b212c8824b40897277a4720d901e692
#
_cell.length_a   1.000
_cell.length_b   1.000
_cell.length_c   1.000
_cell.angle_alpha   90.00
_cell.angle_beta   90.00
_cell.angle_gamma   90.00
#
_symmetry.space_group_name_H-M   'P 1'
#
loop_
_entity.id
_entity.type
_entity.pdbx_description
1 polymer ?
#
loop_
_entity_poly.entity_id
_entity_poly.type
_entity_poly.pdbx_seq_one_letter_code
_entity_poly.pdbx_strand_id
1 'polypeptide(L)'
;MPYAGEEWQPEGQPKQQPHEYVRDGTAKCLTLFHPFSGQVRVRGVTHAPNRVLHAWLQQELTTILATLPAPLVELDPETNRALWERWCADLAAPPPLPSELPSLRMLLIWDNLKGHKTPSMVSWLMQHGIMVLYTPLGGSWLNMAESIQRILKRRALAGQHPETTDEIIAWIEAVGRAWNRQPTPFVWGGKRAARRARSRQRRHALGGSGACTRRPVRRPCRTKLEEYRSTHQMTH
;
A
#
# COMPACT_ATOMS: atom_id res chain seq x y z
N MET A 1 13.85 -22.87 -18.25
CA MET A 1 13.10 -22.32 -19.39
C MET A 1 12.14 -21.28 -18.88
N PRO A 2 12.13 -20.06 -19.41
CA PRO A 2 11.14 -19.08 -19.04
C PRO A 2 9.77 -19.62 -19.45
N TYR A 3 8.84 -19.57 -18.53
CA TYR A 3 7.46 -19.84 -18.86
C TYR A 3 6.98 -18.73 -19.78
N ALA A 4 6.41 -19.11 -20.91
CA ALA A 4 5.50 -18.22 -21.62
C ALA A 4 4.45 -17.78 -20.59
N GLY A 5 4.34 -16.50 -20.32
CA GLY A 5 3.40 -15.98 -19.33
C GLY A 5 1.96 -16.29 -19.69
N GLU A 6 1.02 -15.54 -19.14
CA GLU A 6 -0.38 -15.67 -19.50
C GLU A 6 -0.56 -15.37 -21.00
N GLU A 7 -0.81 -16.39 -21.80
CA GLU A 7 -1.14 -16.23 -23.22
C GLU A 7 -2.65 -16.12 -23.42
N TRP A 8 -3.04 -15.26 -24.36
CA TRP A 8 -4.40 -15.24 -24.87
C TRP A 8 -4.67 -16.52 -25.63
N GLN A 9 -5.67 -17.28 -25.19
CA GLN A 9 -6.14 -18.47 -25.89
C GLN A 9 -7.36 -18.13 -26.74
N PRO A 10 -7.59 -18.86 -27.86
CA PRO A 10 -8.81 -18.74 -28.63
C PRO A 10 -10.06 -18.90 -27.75
N GLU A 11 -11.16 -18.28 -28.18
CA GLU A 11 -12.43 -18.38 -27.46
C GLU A 11 -12.84 -19.85 -27.26
N GLY A 12 -13.19 -20.20 -26.03
CA GLY A 12 -13.58 -21.56 -25.65
C GLY A 12 -12.45 -22.45 -25.15
N GLN A 13 -11.21 -22.01 -25.23
CA GLN A 13 -10.08 -22.75 -24.60
C GLN A 13 -9.78 -22.21 -23.20
N PRO A 14 -9.53 -23.09 -22.19
CA PRO A 14 -9.18 -22.63 -20.88
C PRO A 14 -7.78 -21.99 -20.89
N LYS A 15 -7.63 -20.91 -20.15
CA LYS A 15 -6.34 -20.27 -19.93
C LYS A 15 -5.35 -21.28 -19.39
N GLN A 16 -4.24 -21.45 -20.09
CA GLN A 16 -3.15 -22.28 -19.61
C GLN A 16 -2.33 -21.51 -18.56
N GLN A 17 -2.22 -22.09 -17.36
CA GLN A 17 -1.31 -21.60 -16.34
C GLN A 17 -0.23 -22.67 -16.12
N PRO A 18 1.03 -22.27 -16.05
CA PRO A 18 2.09 -23.23 -15.72
C PRO A 18 1.87 -23.81 -14.33
N HIS A 19 1.89 -25.12 -14.20
CA HIS A 19 1.77 -25.82 -12.91
C HIS A 19 3.05 -25.79 -12.10
N GLU A 20 4.18 -25.59 -12.76
CA GLU A 20 5.49 -25.54 -12.14
C GLU A 20 6.23 -24.27 -12.55
N TYR A 21 6.95 -23.69 -11.62
CA TYR A 21 7.85 -22.58 -11.89
C TYR A 21 9.22 -22.84 -11.25
N VAL A 22 10.26 -22.57 -12.01
CA VAL A 22 11.64 -22.61 -11.49
C VAL A 22 11.95 -21.25 -10.87
N ARG A 23 12.32 -21.24 -9.61
CA ARG A 23 12.77 -20.03 -8.92
C ARG A 23 14.23 -19.77 -9.27
N ASP A 24 14.46 -18.74 -10.04
CA ASP A 24 15.81 -18.28 -10.40
C ASP A 24 16.18 -16.96 -9.69
N GLY A 25 15.60 -16.70 -8.55
CA GLY A 25 15.89 -15.56 -7.73
C GLY A 25 14.63 -14.84 -7.21
N THR A 26 14.86 -13.79 -6.44
CA THR A 26 13.79 -12.98 -5.85
C THR A 26 14.17 -11.51 -5.85
N ALA A 27 13.33 -10.68 -6.42
CA ALA A 27 13.40 -9.23 -6.27
C ALA A 27 12.41 -8.77 -5.22
N LYS A 28 12.85 -7.91 -4.30
CA LYS A 28 12.02 -7.24 -3.30
C LYS A 28 11.90 -5.77 -3.66
N CYS A 29 10.74 -5.21 -3.37
CA CYS A 29 10.44 -3.81 -3.65
C CYS A 29 10.24 -3.05 -2.33
N LEU A 30 11.18 -2.16 -2.02
CA LEU A 30 11.02 -1.20 -0.92
C LEU A 30 10.20 -0.04 -1.43
N THR A 31 9.21 0.42 -0.67
CA THR A 31 8.25 1.43 -1.15
C THR A 31 7.83 2.36 -0.03
N LEU A 32 7.92 3.66 -0.29
CA LEU A 32 7.24 4.72 0.47
C LEU A 32 6.22 5.39 -0.44
N PHE A 33 5.05 5.68 0.10
CA PHE A 33 3.97 6.34 -0.63
C PHE A 33 3.47 7.55 0.15
N HIS A 34 3.42 8.70 -0.50
CA HIS A 34 2.85 9.92 0.06
C HIS A 34 1.43 10.12 -0.47
N PRO A 35 0.38 9.84 0.31
CA PRO A 35 -1.00 9.81 -0.18
C PRO A 35 -1.49 11.14 -0.75
N PHE A 36 -1.08 12.25 -0.14
CA PHE A 36 -1.54 13.58 -0.54
C PHE A 36 -1.02 14.00 -1.92
N SER A 37 0.28 13.82 -2.18
CA SER A 37 0.85 14.15 -3.49
C SER A 37 0.72 13.02 -4.50
N GLY A 38 0.48 11.81 -4.04
CA GLY A 38 0.50 10.60 -4.87
C GLY A 38 1.89 10.13 -5.26
N GLN A 39 2.95 10.77 -4.76
CA GLN A 39 4.33 10.39 -5.06
C GLN A 39 4.70 9.07 -4.41
N VAL A 40 5.56 8.32 -5.08
CA VAL A 40 6.08 7.04 -4.61
C VAL A 40 7.61 7.06 -4.66
N ARG A 41 8.24 6.51 -3.63
CA ARG A 41 9.65 6.20 -3.61
C ARG A 41 9.82 4.70 -3.68
N VAL A 42 10.63 4.23 -4.62
CA VAL A 42 10.75 2.80 -4.93
C VAL A 42 12.21 2.45 -5.09
N ARG A 43 12.61 1.37 -4.46
CA ARG A 43 13.91 0.73 -4.66
C ARG A 43 13.73 -0.78 -4.77
N GLY A 44 14.26 -1.36 -5.83
CA GLY A 44 14.37 -2.79 -5.97
C GLY A 44 15.64 -3.30 -5.29
N VAL A 45 15.55 -4.45 -4.62
CA VAL A 45 16.70 -5.11 -4.00
C VAL A 45 16.51 -6.62 -4.08
N THR A 46 17.60 -7.37 -4.16
CA THR A 46 17.54 -8.84 -4.10
C THR A 46 17.29 -9.33 -2.67
N HIS A 47 17.85 -8.63 -1.69
CA HIS A 47 17.72 -8.95 -0.28
C HIS A 47 17.42 -7.68 0.51
N ALA A 48 16.56 -7.77 1.54
CA ALA A 48 16.18 -6.64 2.39
C ALA A 48 16.47 -6.93 3.88
N PRO A 49 17.73 -7.21 4.28
CA PRO A 49 18.08 -7.24 5.69
C PRO A 49 17.94 -5.83 6.29
N ASN A 50 17.87 -5.73 7.62
CA ASN A 50 17.69 -4.44 8.28
C ASN A 50 18.72 -3.38 7.85
N ARG A 51 19.98 -3.76 7.63
CA ARG A 51 21.01 -2.83 7.16
C ARG A 51 20.67 -2.18 5.81
N VAL A 52 20.01 -2.89 4.91
CA VAL A 52 19.58 -2.38 3.59
C VAL A 52 18.29 -1.57 3.74
N LEU A 53 17.32 -2.12 4.46
CA LEU A 53 16.03 -1.48 4.69
C LEU A 53 16.18 -0.15 5.44
N HIS A 54 16.90 -0.15 6.57
CA HIS A 54 17.06 1.03 7.40
C HIS A 54 17.86 2.12 6.70
N ALA A 55 18.97 1.78 6.05
CA ALA A 55 19.77 2.75 5.31
C ALA A 55 18.95 3.45 4.22
N TRP A 56 18.17 2.68 3.46
CA TRP A 56 17.29 3.24 2.45
C TRP A 56 16.19 4.12 3.04
N LEU A 57 15.53 3.66 4.10
CA LEU A 57 14.49 4.44 4.78
C LEU A 57 15.02 5.74 5.35
N GLN A 58 16.16 5.70 6.04
CA GLN A 58 16.80 6.89 6.59
C GLN A 58 17.15 7.89 5.50
N GLN A 59 17.71 7.44 4.39
CA GLN A 59 18.04 8.28 3.25
C GLN A 59 16.79 8.95 2.65
N GLU A 60 15.75 8.16 2.37
CA GLU A 60 14.53 8.67 1.74
C GLU A 60 13.74 9.59 2.67
N LEU A 61 13.63 9.23 3.96
CA LEU A 61 12.93 10.05 4.94
C LEU A 61 13.67 11.37 5.21
N THR A 62 15.00 11.37 5.29
CA THR A 62 15.80 12.60 5.40
C THR A 62 15.56 13.51 4.19
N THR A 63 15.54 12.93 2.98
CA THR A 63 15.27 13.69 1.75
C THR A 63 13.86 14.28 1.78
N ILE A 64 12.87 13.52 2.25
CA ILE A 64 11.48 14.00 2.36
C ILE A 64 11.42 15.14 3.40
N LEU A 65 12.00 14.97 4.59
CA LEU A 65 12.01 15.98 5.65
C LEU A 65 12.64 17.29 5.17
N ALA A 66 13.71 17.23 4.39
CA ALA A 66 14.38 18.41 3.84
C ALA A 66 13.48 19.18 2.84
N THR A 67 12.50 18.53 2.23
CA THR A 67 11.57 19.15 1.28
C THR A 67 10.25 19.59 1.92
N LEU A 68 9.99 19.19 3.17
CA LEU A 68 8.78 19.61 3.87
C LEU A 68 8.86 21.10 4.22
N PRO A 69 7.76 21.84 4.05
CA PRO A 69 7.66 23.22 4.52
C PRO A 69 7.83 23.26 6.05
N ALA A 70 8.15 24.43 6.57
CA ALA A 70 8.10 24.65 8.01
C ALA A 70 6.69 24.30 8.54
N PRO A 71 6.57 23.84 9.80
CA PRO A 71 5.28 23.58 10.41
C PRO A 71 4.41 24.84 10.35
N LEU A 72 3.14 24.68 9.95
CA LEU A 72 2.18 25.79 9.92
C LEU A 72 1.89 26.34 11.33
N VAL A 73 2.01 25.48 12.32
CA VAL A 73 1.86 25.81 13.75
C VAL A 73 3.00 25.15 14.49
N GLU A 74 3.80 25.92 15.19
CA GLU A 74 4.74 25.40 16.16
C GLU A 74 3.97 25.06 17.44
N LEU A 75 4.03 23.79 17.83
CA LEU A 75 3.47 23.37 19.11
C LEU A 75 4.34 23.91 20.23
N ASP A 76 3.71 24.39 21.30
CA ASP A 76 4.44 24.69 22.52
C ASP A 76 5.10 23.42 23.08
N PRO A 77 6.19 23.55 23.86
CA PRO A 77 6.96 22.41 24.34
C PRO A 77 6.15 21.41 25.16
N GLU A 78 5.14 21.88 25.92
CA GLU A 78 4.31 21.00 26.76
C GLU A 78 3.39 20.16 25.89
N THR A 79 2.70 20.79 24.94
CA THR A 79 1.83 20.09 23.98
C THR A 79 2.63 19.10 23.13
N ASN A 80 3.82 19.49 22.66
CA ASN A 80 4.68 18.60 21.90
C ASN A 80 5.09 17.39 22.74
N ARG A 81 5.48 17.62 24.01
CA ARG A 81 5.83 16.54 24.94
C ARG A 81 4.66 15.61 25.20
N ALA A 82 3.48 16.13 25.46
CA ALA A 82 2.28 15.33 25.71
C ALA A 82 1.92 14.43 24.52
N LEU A 83 2.13 14.89 23.26
CA LEU A 83 1.95 14.07 22.07
C LEU A 83 2.93 12.89 22.01
N TRP A 84 4.21 13.13 22.29
CA TRP A 84 5.23 12.08 22.31
C TRP A 84 5.02 11.08 23.46
N GLU A 85 4.65 11.54 24.64
CA GLU A 85 4.33 10.68 25.78
C GLU A 85 3.12 9.79 25.49
N ARG A 86 2.06 10.36 24.91
CA ARG A 86 0.89 9.59 24.50
C ARG A 86 1.25 8.53 23.45
N TRP A 87 2.06 8.89 22.46
CA TRP A 87 2.55 7.92 21.47
C TRP A 87 3.36 6.81 22.09
N CYS A 88 4.26 7.13 23.04
CA CYS A 88 5.04 6.14 23.77
C CYS A 88 4.17 5.19 24.58
N ALA A 89 3.09 5.67 25.20
CA ALA A 89 2.19 4.86 25.99
C ALA A 89 1.52 3.73 25.19
N ASP A 90 1.35 3.93 23.88
CA ASP A 90 0.77 2.95 22.97
C ASP A 90 1.80 1.93 22.44
N LEU A 91 3.10 2.09 22.76
CA LEU A 91 4.16 1.19 22.32
C LEU A 91 4.45 0.09 23.35
N ALA A 92 4.59 -1.15 22.87
CA ALA A 92 4.96 -2.28 23.74
C ALA A 92 6.35 -2.13 24.36
N ALA A 93 7.26 -1.40 23.71
CA ALA A 93 8.61 -1.09 24.17
C ALA A 93 8.93 0.36 23.80
N PRO A 94 8.50 1.34 24.62
CA PRO A 94 8.71 2.75 24.31
C PRO A 94 10.21 3.10 24.41
N PRO A 95 10.72 3.93 23.49
CA PRO A 95 12.05 4.50 23.63
C PRO A 95 12.08 5.50 24.79
N PRO A 96 13.21 5.70 25.43
CA PRO A 96 13.35 6.77 26.42
C PRO A 96 13.17 8.12 25.72
N LEU A 97 12.32 8.97 26.29
CA LEU A 97 12.12 10.32 25.79
C LEU A 97 13.22 11.25 26.30
N PRO A 98 13.93 11.97 25.43
CA PRO A 98 14.90 12.96 25.82
C PRO A 98 14.23 14.18 26.48
N SER A 99 15.04 15.01 27.18
CA SER A 99 14.57 16.28 27.75
C SER A 99 14.02 17.22 26.68
N GLU A 100 14.75 17.35 25.58
CA GLU A 100 14.32 18.11 24.42
C GLU A 100 13.78 17.16 23.35
N LEU A 101 12.53 17.36 22.97
CA LEU A 101 11.84 16.55 21.98
C LEU A 101 11.73 17.33 20.67
N PRO A 102 12.05 16.70 19.55
CA PRO A 102 11.89 17.34 18.25
C PRO A 102 10.41 17.65 17.98
N SER A 103 10.16 18.74 17.29
CA SER A 103 8.82 19.04 16.77
C SER A 103 8.36 17.92 15.85
N LEU A 104 7.08 17.56 15.95
CA LEU A 104 6.48 16.56 15.07
C LEU A 104 6.43 17.08 13.63
N ARG A 105 7.09 16.38 12.71
CA ARG A 105 7.22 16.74 11.30
C ARG A 105 6.44 15.81 10.37
N MET A 106 6.30 14.54 10.76
CA MET A 106 5.72 13.53 9.89
C MET A 106 5.05 12.41 10.69
N LEU A 107 3.93 11.91 10.16
CA LEU A 107 3.32 10.65 10.58
C LEU A 107 3.67 9.58 9.55
N LEU A 108 4.30 8.48 9.99
CA LEU A 108 4.65 7.34 9.16
C LEU A 108 3.75 6.15 9.51
N ILE A 109 2.86 5.78 8.60
CA ILE A 109 2.02 4.58 8.76
C ILE A 109 2.83 3.36 8.32
N TRP A 110 2.93 2.36 9.19
CA TRP A 110 3.80 1.22 9.01
C TRP A 110 3.14 -0.09 9.42
N ASP A 111 3.53 -1.19 8.78
CA ASP A 111 3.12 -2.51 9.21
C ASP A 111 3.97 -3.02 10.39
N ASN A 112 3.57 -4.19 10.91
CA ASN A 112 4.18 -4.78 12.09
C ASN A 112 5.41 -5.65 11.78
N LEU A 113 6.12 -5.43 10.67
CA LEU A 113 7.35 -6.16 10.35
C LEU A 113 8.40 -5.98 11.47
N LYS A 114 9.06 -7.06 11.87
CA LYS A 114 10.08 -7.01 12.95
C LYS A 114 11.18 -5.97 12.66
N GLY A 115 11.63 -5.85 11.42
CA GLY A 115 12.61 -4.84 11.02
C GLY A 115 12.15 -3.40 11.23
N HIS A 116 10.86 -3.15 11.22
CA HIS A 116 10.26 -1.85 11.48
C HIS A 116 10.22 -1.47 12.96
N LYS A 117 10.38 -2.44 13.84
CA LYS A 117 10.25 -2.26 15.29
C LYS A 117 11.58 -2.33 16.02
N THR A 118 12.69 -2.25 15.31
CA THR A 118 14.00 -2.27 15.98
C THR A 118 14.19 -0.98 16.82
N PRO A 119 14.69 -1.08 18.06
CA PRO A 119 14.86 0.10 18.90
C PRO A 119 15.67 1.21 18.23
N SER A 120 16.73 0.85 17.52
CA SER A 120 17.57 1.82 16.80
C SER A 120 16.80 2.60 15.73
N MET A 121 15.92 1.92 14.97
CA MET A 121 15.13 2.58 13.94
C MET A 121 14.03 3.46 14.55
N VAL A 122 13.36 2.98 15.59
CA VAL A 122 12.32 3.76 16.29
C VAL A 122 12.92 5.01 16.94
N SER A 123 14.08 4.88 17.60
CA SER A 123 14.79 6.04 18.17
C SER A 123 15.22 7.03 17.10
N TRP A 124 15.74 6.54 15.96
CA TRP A 124 16.13 7.40 14.85
C TRP A 124 14.93 8.20 14.30
N LEU A 125 13.79 7.55 14.11
CA LEU A 125 12.56 8.20 13.65
C LEU A 125 12.10 9.29 14.61
N MET A 126 12.07 8.98 15.91
CA MET A 126 11.70 9.93 16.94
C MET A 126 12.63 11.15 16.93
N GLN A 127 13.96 10.95 16.90
CA GLN A 127 14.95 12.04 16.86
C GLN A 127 14.79 12.96 15.66
N HIS A 128 14.17 12.49 14.59
CA HIS A 128 13.90 13.27 13.36
C HIS A 128 12.45 13.81 13.29
N GLY A 129 11.72 13.76 14.40
CA GLY A 129 10.33 14.27 14.42
C GLY A 129 9.36 13.41 13.63
N ILE A 130 9.65 12.13 13.45
CA ILE A 130 8.78 11.18 12.72
C ILE A 130 8.08 10.28 13.72
N MET A 131 6.75 10.40 13.81
CA MET A 131 5.92 9.54 14.64
C MET A 131 5.40 8.36 13.84
N VAL A 132 5.62 7.15 14.33
CA VAL A 132 5.18 5.92 13.65
C VAL A 132 3.80 5.52 14.15
N LEU A 133 2.91 5.22 13.20
CA LEU A 133 1.60 4.65 13.46
C LEU A 133 1.58 3.23 12.90
N TYR A 134 1.62 2.24 13.78
CA TYR A 134 1.57 0.84 13.37
C TYR A 134 0.15 0.42 12.99
N THR A 135 0.02 -0.32 11.89
CA THR A 135 -1.28 -0.91 11.54
C THR A 135 -1.71 -1.93 12.60
N PRO A 136 -3.02 -2.11 12.85
CA PRO A 136 -3.48 -3.16 13.75
C PRO A 136 -2.93 -4.54 13.37
N LEU A 137 -2.76 -5.41 14.34
CA LEU A 137 -2.40 -6.81 14.07
C LEU A 137 -3.45 -7.45 13.15
N GLY A 138 -2.98 -8.10 12.10
CA GLY A 138 -3.85 -8.64 11.03
C GLY A 138 -4.42 -7.59 10.07
N GLY A 139 -4.08 -6.31 10.24
CA GLY A 139 -4.55 -5.19 9.42
C GLY A 139 -3.54 -4.67 8.40
N SER A 140 -2.59 -5.49 7.93
CA SER A 140 -1.54 -5.05 6.97
C SER A 140 -2.12 -4.44 5.70
N TRP A 141 -3.33 -4.85 5.30
CA TRP A 141 -4.05 -4.28 4.16
C TRP A 141 -4.38 -2.77 4.31
N LEU A 142 -4.27 -2.21 5.51
CA LEU A 142 -4.37 -0.77 5.77
C LEU A 142 -3.09 -0.03 5.33
N ASN A 143 -1.97 -0.74 5.19
CA ASN A 143 -0.76 -0.18 4.63
C ASN A 143 -0.95 0.07 3.13
N MET A 144 -1.09 1.34 2.77
CA MET A 144 -1.34 1.75 1.38
C MET A 144 -0.18 1.37 0.45
N ALA A 145 1.04 1.25 0.95
CA ALA A 145 2.21 0.86 0.18
C ALA A 145 2.02 -0.52 -0.49
N GLU A 146 1.35 -1.48 0.17
CA GLU A 146 1.05 -2.79 -0.43
C GLU A 146 0.17 -2.65 -1.69
N SER A 147 -0.83 -1.78 -1.64
CA SER A 147 -1.72 -1.54 -2.78
C SER A 147 -0.98 -0.87 -3.94
N ILE A 148 -0.09 0.07 -3.63
CA ILE A 148 0.77 0.72 -4.62
C ILE A 148 1.76 -0.27 -5.22
N GLN A 149 2.43 -1.09 -4.41
CA GLN A 149 3.34 -2.14 -4.88
C GLN A 149 2.65 -3.09 -5.87
N ARG A 150 1.40 -3.46 -5.59
CA ARG A 150 0.60 -4.31 -6.49
C ARG A 150 0.39 -3.65 -7.86
N ILE A 151 0.14 -2.34 -7.88
CA ILE A 151 -0.02 -1.57 -9.12
C ILE A 151 1.31 -1.49 -9.86
N LEU A 152 2.41 -1.17 -9.17
CA LEU A 152 3.74 -1.07 -9.75
C LEU A 152 4.17 -2.41 -10.34
N LYS A 153 4.03 -3.50 -9.59
CA LYS A 153 4.33 -4.86 -10.06
C LYS A 153 3.55 -5.21 -11.32
N ARG A 154 2.24 -4.93 -11.34
CA ARG A 154 1.42 -5.19 -12.54
C ARG A 154 1.90 -4.39 -13.73
N ARG A 155 2.22 -3.11 -13.55
CA ARG A 155 2.69 -2.25 -14.65
C ARG A 155 4.06 -2.64 -15.16
N ALA A 156 4.93 -3.13 -14.27
CA ALA A 156 6.29 -3.52 -14.63
C ALA A 156 6.35 -4.90 -15.30
N LEU A 157 5.51 -5.85 -14.85
CA LEU A 157 5.68 -7.26 -15.16
C LEU A 157 4.54 -7.87 -15.98
N ALA A 158 3.40 -7.18 -16.17
CA ALA A 158 2.30 -7.75 -16.95
C ALA A 158 2.71 -7.92 -18.42
N GLY A 159 2.66 -9.16 -18.91
CA GLY A 159 3.05 -9.52 -20.27
C GLY A 159 4.56 -9.46 -20.53
N GLN A 160 5.36 -9.37 -19.48
CA GLN A 160 6.82 -9.35 -19.59
C GLN A 160 7.42 -10.67 -19.09
N HIS A 161 8.56 -11.04 -19.66
CA HIS A 161 9.30 -12.26 -19.31
C HIS A 161 10.72 -11.89 -18.88
N PRO A 162 10.90 -11.47 -17.61
CA PRO A 162 12.25 -11.12 -17.13
C PRO A 162 13.12 -12.37 -17.08
N GLU A 163 14.34 -12.25 -17.55
CA GLU A 163 15.34 -13.32 -17.50
C GLU A 163 16.14 -13.24 -16.19
N THR A 164 16.25 -12.06 -15.60
CA THR A 164 17.04 -11.84 -14.40
C THR A 164 16.28 -11.05 -13.33
N THR A 165 16.73 -11.16 -12.08
CA THR A 165 16.20 -10.34 -10.99
C THR A 165 16.53 -8.86 -11.18
N ASP A 166 17.65 -8.53 -11.82
CA ASP A 166 18.07 -7.15 -12.07
C ASP A 166 17.15 -6.46 -13.08
N GLU A 167 16.67 -7.18 -14.08
CA GLU A 167 15.65 -6.65 -14.99
C GLU A 167 14.34 -6.33 -14.25
N ILE A 168 13.89 -7.23 -13.37
CA ILE A 168 12.70 -6.97 -12.55
C ILE A 168 12.89 -5.70 -11.71
N ILE A 169 14.05 -5.53 -11.09
CA ILE A 169 14.41 -4.36 -10.30
C ILE A 169 14.37 -3.10 -11.16
N ALA A 170 15.07 -3.12 -12.30
CA ALA A 170 15.14 -2.00 -13.23
C ALA A 170 13.76 -1.57 -13.72
N TRP A 171 12.89 -2.53 -14.09
CA TRP A 171 11.54 -2.25 -14.57
C TRP A 171 10.64 -1.67 -13.48
N ILE A 172 10.68 -2.21 -12.26
CA ILE A 172 9.89 -1.69 -11.14
C ILE A 172 10.31 -0.24 -10.82
N GLU A 173 11.61 0.03 -10.79
CA GLU A 173 12.12 1.39 -10.55
C GLU A 173 11.79 2.34 -11.70
N ALA A 174 11.87 1.89 -12.95
CA ALA A 174 11.46 2.68 -14.11
C ALA A 174 9.97 3.04 -14.04
N VAL A 175 9.11 2.10 -13.63
CA VAL A 175 7.68 2.35 -13.42
C VAL A 175 7.47 3.34 -12.27
N GLY A 176 8.23 3.25 -11.19
CA GLY A 176 8.18 4.22 -10.09
C GLY A 176 8.55 5.64 -10.56
N ARG A 177 9.62 5.78 -11.35
CA ARG A 177 10.01 7.06 -11.96
C ARG A 177 8.93 7.59 -12.92
N ALA A 178 8.36 6.71 -13.75
CA ALA A 178 7.28 7.08 -14.67
C ALA A 178 6.01 7.51 -13.93
N TRP A 179 5.66 6.83 -12.83
CA TRP A 179 4.56 7.20 -11.96
C TRP A 179 4.71 8.63 -11.43
N ASN A 180 5.90 8.98 -10.96
CA ASN A 180 6.17 10.29 -10.35
C ASN A 180 6.16 11.46 -11.35
N ARG A 181 6.19 11.23 -12.67
CA ARG A 181 5.98 12.29 -13.67
C ARG A 181 4.53 12.82 -13.65
N GLN A 182 3.57 11.96 -13.34
CA GLN A 182 2.16 12.28 -13.20
C GLN A 182 1.57 11.50 -12.02
N PRO A 183 1.93 11.87 -10.79
CA PRO A 183 1.52 11.15 -9.60
C PRO A 183 0.00 11.26 -9.42
N THR A 184 -0.61 10.21 -8.91
CA THR A 184 -2.05 10.19 -8.65
C THR A 184 -2.30 10.29 -7.15
N PRO A 185 -2.74 11.46 -6.64
CA PRO A 185 -3.09 11.62 -5.24
C PRO A 185 -4.19 10.65 -4.82
N PHE A 186 -4.13 10.25 -3.55
CA PHE A 186 -5.18 9.42 -2.98
C PHE A 186 -6.34 10.29 -2.50
N VAL A 187 -7.52 10.02 -3.01
CA VAL A 187 -8.74 10.76 -2.62
C VAL A 187 -9.48 9.95 -1.56
N TRP A 188 -9.45 10.42 -0.32
CA TRP A 188 -10.16 9.83 0.80
C TRP A 188 -11.68 9.98 0.62
N GLY A 189 -12.41 8.87 0.81
CA GLY A 189 -13.87 8.85 0.67
C GLY A 189 -14.40 9.08 -0.75
N GLY A 190 -13.54 9.51 -1.70
CA GLY A 190 -13.94 9.86 -3.04
C GLY A 190 -14.30 8.64 -3.90
N LYS A 191 -15.42 8.71 -4.63
CA LYS A 191 -15.84 7.78 -5.69
C LYS A 191 -15.91 6.28 -5.30
N ARG A 192 -15.77 5.93 -4.02
CA ARG A 192 -15.78 4.53 -3.55
C ARG A 192 -17.15 3.90 -3.81
N ALA A 193 -18.22 4.62 -3.52
CA ALA A 193 -19.59 4.18 -3.83
C ALA A 193 -19.82 4.00 -5.31
N ALA A 194 -19.39 4.98 -6.14
CA ALA A 194 -19.49 4.93 -7.59
C ALA A 194 -18.62 3.81 -8.20
N ARG A 195 -17.42 3.56 -7.66
CA ARG A 195 -16.59 2.42 -8.08
C ARG A 195 -17.22 1.09 -7.73
N ARG A 196 -17.81 0.96 -6.53
CA ARG A 196 -18.52 -0.25 -6.11
C ARG A 196 -19.76 -0.50 -6.99
N ALA A 197 -20.51 0.55 -7.30
CA ALA A 197 -21.66 0.44 -8.20
C ALA A 197 -21.24 -0.01 -9.60
N ARG A 198 -20.23 0.62 -10.21
CA ARG A 198 -19.67 0.19 -11.51
C ARG A 198 -19.09 -1.22 -11.48
N SER A 199 -18.39 -1.59 -10.39
CA SER A 199 -17.87 -2.95 -10.22
C SER A 199 -19.00 -3.98 -10.15
N ARG A 200 -20.09 -3.67 -9.44
CA ARG A 200 -21.28 -4.51 -9.40
C ARG A 200 -21.91 -4.66 -10.76
N GLN A 201 -22.10 -3.56 -11.48
CA GLN A 201 -22.65 -3.57 -12.86
C GLN A 201 -21.79 -4.43 -13.80
N ARG A 202 -20.46 -4.26 -13.77
CA ARG A 202 -19.54 -5.07 -14.58
C ARG A 202 -19.60 -6.56 -14.23
N ARG A 203 -19.65 -6.90 -12.96
CA ARG A 203 -19.78 -8.29 -12.50
C ARG A 203 -21.06 -8.92 -12.98
N HIS A 204 -22.16 -8.16 -13.02
CA HIS A 204 -23.44 -8.67 -13.49
C HIS A 204 -23.56 -8.70 -15.00
N ALA A 205 -22.98 -7.71 -15.70
CA ALA A 205 -23.08 -7.61 -17.15
C ALA A 205 -22.08 -8.53 -17.91
N LEU A 206 -20.87 -8.72 -17.34
CA LEU A 206 -19.76 -9.39 -18.03
C LEU A 206 -19.23 -10.62 -17.27
N GLY A 207 -19.90 -11.07 -16.23
CA GLY A 207 -19.42 -12.18 -15.41
C GLY A 207 -18.28 -11.83 -14.44
N GLY A 208 -17.60 -10.68 -14.59
CA GLY A 208 -16.63 -10.10 -13.67
C GLY A 208 -15.68 -11.08 -12.98
N SER A 209 -15.30 -10.81 -11.73
CA SER A 209 -14.46 -11.71 -10.93
C SER A 209 -15.20 -12.99 -10.44
N GLY A 210 -16.48 -13.11 -10.71
CA GLY A 210 -17.27 -14.32 -10.53
C GLY A 210 -17.50 -15.08 -11.85
N ALA A 211 -16.77 -14.73 -12.92
CA ALA A 211 -16.94 -15.34 -14.24
C ALA A 211 -16.66 -16.84 -14.28
N CYS A 212 -15.88 -17.36 -13.34
CA CYS A 212 -15.70 -18.80 -13.16
C CYS A 212 -16.95 -19.51 -12.62
N THR A 213 -17.93 -18.77 -12.15
CA THR A 213 -19.21 -19.33 -11.71
C THR A 213 -20.25 -19.09 -12.80
N ARG A 214 -20.77 -20.15 -13.41
CA ARG A 214 -21.85 -20.09 -14.40
C ARG A 214 -23.15 -19.46 -13.87
N ARG A 215 -23.19 -19.12 -12.59
CA ARG A 215 -24.30 -18.42 -11.94
C ARG A 215 -23.81 -17.09 -11.39
N PRO A 216 -24.48 -15.97 -11.72
CA PRO A 216 -24.13 -14.68 -11.14
C PRO A 216 -24.20 -14.80 -9.61
N VAL A 217 -23.10 -14.47 -8.93
CA VAL A 217 -23.04 -14.50 -7.47
C VAL A 217 -24.07 -13.50 -6.95
N ARG A 218 -25.18 -14.05 -6.45
CA ARG A 218 -26.27 -13.36 -5.77
C ARG A 218 -26.89 -12.21 -6.57
N ARG A 219 -27.83 -12.52 -7.45
CA ARG A 219 -28.93 -11.58 -7.68
C ARG A 219 -29.66 -11.43 -6.33
N PRO A 220 -29.84 -10.22 -5.79
CA PRO A 220 -30.84 -10.04 -4.78
C PRO A 220 -32.14 -10.58 -5.40
N CYS A 221 -32.80 -11.50 -4.69
CA CYS A 221 -34.05 -12.05 -5.15
C CYS A 221 -34.99 -10.86 -5.41
N ARG A 222 -35.50 -10.71 -6.62
CA ARG A 222 -36.42 -9.62 -6.99
C ARG A 222 -37.59 -9.53 -6.01
N THR A 223 -38.05 -10.66 -5.52
CA THR A 223 -39.08 -10.77 -4.49
C THR A 223 -38.76 -10.06 -3.18
N LYS A 224 -37.50 -10.12 -2.70
CA LYS A 224 -37.10 -9.41 -1.45
C LYS A 224 -37.00 -7.89 -1.63
N LEU A 225 -36.76 -7.40 -2.82
CA LEU A 225 -36.73 -5.95 -3.10
C LEU A 225 -38.14 -5.39 -3.27
N GLU A 226 -39.06 -6.19 -3.77
CA GLU A 226 -40.48 -5.83 -3.89
C GLU A 226 -41.16 -5.88 -2.53
N GLU A 227 -40.89 -6.89 -1.71
CA GLU A 227 -41.33 -6.95 -0.32
C GLU A 227 -40.80 -5.81 0.54
N TYR A 228 -39.50 -5.45 0.37
CA TYR A 228 -38.90 -4.33 1.10
C TYR A 228 -39.52 -2.98 0.69
N ARG A 229 -39.85 -2.79 -0.59
CA ARG A 229 -40.52 -1.60 -1.09
C ARG A 229 -41.97 -1.51 -0.64
N SER A 230 -42.70 -2.61 -0.62
CA SER A 230 -44.10 -2.63 -0.19
C SER A 230 -44.24 -2.39 1.32
N THR A 231 -43.28 -2.86 2.13
CA THR A 231 -43.27 -2.65 3.57
C THR A 231 -42.90 -1.23 4.00
N HIS A 232 -42.15 -0.48 3.16
CA HIS A 232 -41.71 0.89 3.47
C HIS A 232 -42.52 1.97 2.76
N GLN A 233 -43.46 1.64 1.90
CA GLN A 233 -44.42 2.57 1.30
C GLN A 233 -45.71 2.76 2.09
N MET A 234 -45.92 1.98 3.16
CA MET A 234 -47.12 2.09 4.03
C MET A 234 -46.89 2.96 5.28
N THR A 235 -45.75 3.68 5.36
CA THR A 235 -45.46 4.57 6.52
C THR A 235 -45.20 6.02 6.09
N HIS A 236 -46.02 6.54 5.15
CA HIS A 236 -46.13 7.99 4.91
C HIS A 236 -47.61 8.35 4.73
#